data_a44aa835c0a1c99caff855f523418856
#
_entry.id   a44aa835c0a1c99caff855f523418856
#
_cell.length_a   1.000
_cell.length_b   1.000
_cell.length_c   1.000
_cell.angle_alpha   90.00
_cell.angle_beta   90.00
_cell.angle_gamma   90.00
#
_symmetry.space_group_name_H-M   'P 1'
#
loop_
_entity.id
_entity.type
_entity.pdbx_description
1 polymer ?
#
loop_
_entity_poly.entity_id
_entity_poly.type
_entity_poly.pdbx_seq_one_letter_code
_entity_poly.pdbx_strand_id
1 'polypeptide(L)'
;MPTATMKAIRLHEFGGPGVLRYEDAPRPGPAAGEVLVRVHAAGLNPPDWYLRDGYRALPPEWRPHPSFPIILGTDVSGVVEAVADDVAGFSAGDEVYSMVRFPANVMEGSKAYAGYVAVPASDLAPKPAGIDHVHAAGAPMSLLTAWQFMIALGHDAPNPLQSHKHVPVPLAGKAVLVNGAAGGVGHFAVQLAKWQGARVIAVASGKHEKLMLGLGADEFIDYTKTAADQVVRGMDLVIDAVGGPSTGRFFRTLKQGGALFPIFPLGFTGHDEAETLGITVSATQVRSSGAQLAEAGRLLDDGTIRVVIDSTFPLADASQAHERAARGNIQGKIVLAVTPE
;
A
#
# COMPACT_ATOMS: atom_id res chain seq x y z
N MET A 1 -15.26 27.78 -23.20
CA MET A 1 -13.82 27.60 -23.45
C MET A 1 -13.58 26.12 -23.56
N PRO A 2 -12.68 25.62 -24.40
CA PRO A 2 -12.34 24.20 -24.37
C PRO A 2 -11.82 23.83 -22.98
N THR A 3 -12.32 22.74 -22.40
CA THR A 3 -11.85 22.21 -21.13
C THR A 3 -10.40 21.79 -21.29
N ALA A 4 -9.52 22.25 -20.41
CA ALA A 4 -8.13 21.82 -20.43
C ALA A 4 -8.07 20.28 -20.29
N THR A 5 -7.20 19.63 -21.06
CA THR A 5 -6.99 18.18 -21.04
C THR A 5 -5.65 17.82 -20.43
N MET A 6 -5.51 16.57 -20.04
CA MET A 6 -4.27 15.95 -19.57
C MET A 6 -4.18 14.53 -20.12
N LYS A 7 -3.00 13.95 -20.18
CA LYS A 7 -2.83 12.51 -20.42
C LYS A 7 -3.20 11.71 -19.17
N ALA A 8 -3.88 10.58 -19.37
CA ALA A 8 -4.27 9.67 -18.31
C ALA A 8 -4.40 8.23 -18.82
N ILE A 9 -4.30 7.29 -17.90
CA ILE A 9 -4.70 5.90 -18.13
C ILE A 9 -6.18 5.75 -17.81
N ARG A 10 -6.97 5.48 -18.84
CA ARG A 10 -8.43 5.32 -18.69
C ARG A 10 -8.85 3.86 -18.90
N LEU A 11 -9.85 3.47 -18.12
CA LEU A 11 -10.49 2.17 -18.17
C LEU A 11 -11.92 2.34 -18.66
N HIS A 12 -12.27 1.72 -19.80
CA HIS A 12 -13.60 1.80 -20.41
C HIS A 12 -14.45 0.55 -20.14
N GLU A 13 -13.81 -0.52 -19.68
CA GLU A 13 -14.42 -1.79 -19.32
C GLU A 13 -13.50 -2.55 -18.37
N PHE A 14 -14.02 -3.50 -17.60
CA PHE A 14 -13.20 -4.39 -16.79
C PHE A 14 -12.48 -5.44 -17.64
N GLY A 15 -11.25 -5.79 -17.26
CA GLY A 15 -10.49 -6.81 -17.97
C GLY A 15 -9.06 -7.01 -17.53
N GLY A 16 -8.27 -7.66 -18.38
CA GLY A 16 -6.84 -7.82 -18.21
C GLY A 16 -6.06 -6.52 -18.45
N PRO A 17 -4.72 -6.54 -18.34
CA PRO A 17 -3.90 -5.33 -18.50
C PRO A 17 -4.12 -4.55 -19.81
N GLY A 18 -4.47 -5.24 -20.89
CA GLY A 18 -4.68 -4.64 -22.22
C GLY A 18 -5.90 -3.71 -22.35
N VAL A 19 -6.78 -3.62 -21.32
CA VAL A 19 -7.91 -2.68 -21.35
C VAL A 19 -7.51 -1.26 -20.90
N LEU A 20 -6.30 -1.08 -20.38
CA LEU A 20 -5.76 0.21 -19.96
C LEU A 20 -5.37 1.05 -21.19
N ARG A 21 -5.95 2.23 -21.33
CA ARG A 21 -5.75 3.11 -22.49
C ARG A 21 -5.10 4.41 -22.06
N TYR A 22 -3.97 4.75 -22.69
CA TYR A 22 -3.33 6.05 -22.56
C TYR A 22 -3.95 7.04 -23.52
N GLU A 23 -4.71 8.00 -23.02
CA GLU A 23 -5.49 8.92 -23.83
C GLU A 23 -5.71 10.28 -23.13
N ASP A 24 -6.32 11.23 -23.83
CA ASP A 24 -6.68 12.51 -23.24
C ASP A 24 -7.91 12.36 -22.30
N ALA A 25 -7.82 13.04 -21.17
CA ALA A 25 -8.88 13.15 -20.17
C ALA A 25 -9.07 14.61 -19.75
N PRO A 26 -10.25 15.01 -19.26
CA PRO A 26 -10.44 16.34 -18.69
C PRO A 26 -9.47 16.54 -17.50
N ARG A 27 -8.75 17.66 -17.49
CA ARG A 27 -7.92 18.06 -16.35
C ARG A 27 -8.85 18.53 -15.21
N PRO A 28 -8.72 18.00 -13.98
CA PRO A 28 -9.52 18.44 -12.86
C PRO A 28 -9.08 19.82 -12.38
N GLY A 29 -9.99 20.52 -11.66
CA GLY A 29 -9.65 21.61 -10.76
C GLY A 29 -9.79 21.13 -9.32
N PRO A 30 -9.15 21.78 -8.33
CA PRO A 30 -9.36 21.46 -6.92
C PRO A 30 -10.76 21.93 -6.49
N ALA A 31 -11.53 21.06 -5.84
CA ALA A 31 -12.74 21.41 -5.12
C ALA A 31 -12.40 21.98 -3.74
N ALA A 32 -13.40 22.45 -3.00
CA ALA A 32 -13.20 22.89 -1.61
C ALA A 32 -12.50 21.79 -0.78
N GLY A 33 -11.49 22.18 -0.01
CA GLY A 33 -10.65 21.28 0.78
C GLY A 33 -9.60 20.50 -0.02
N GLU A 34 -9.42 20.77 -1.32
CA GLU A 34 -8.53 20.01 -2.19
C GLU A 34 -7.34 20.82 -2.71
N VAL A 35 -6.32 20.08 -3.05
CA VAL A 35 -5.11 20.55 -3.73
C VAL A 35 -5.01 19.85 -5.08
N LEU A 36 -4.75 20.59 -6.15
CA LEU A 36 -4.41 20.04 -7.46
C LEU A 36 -2.92 19.74 -7.51
N VAL A 37 -2.59 18.46 -7.70
CA VAL A 37 -1.22 17.99 -7.81
C VAL A 37 -0.90 17.68 -9.28
N ARG A 38 0.17 18.27 -9.80
CA ARG A 38 0.80 17.86 -11.05
C ARG A 38 1.64 16.63 -10.74
N VAL A 39 1.23 15.49 -11.32
CA VAL A 39 1.80 14.18 -11.00
C VAL A 39 3.16 13.99 -11.64
N HIS A 40 4.13 13.54 -10.88
CA HIS A 40 5.46 13.12 -11.34
C HIS A 40 5.62 11.60 -11.32
N ALA A 41 4.97 10.93 -10.37
CA ALA A 41 4.96 9.47 -10.29
C ALA A 41 3.69 8.95 -9.59
N ALA A 42 3.25 7.74 -9.96
CA ALA A 42 2.13 7.03 -9.35
C ALA A 42 2.52 5.59 -9.02
N GLY A 43 2.26 5.15 -7.79
CA GLY A 43 2.56 3.79 -7.35
C GLY A 43 1.45 2.80 -7.70
N LEU A 44 1.82 1.57 -8.11
CA LEU A 44 0.88 0.47 -8.30
C LEU A 44 0.58 -0.23 -6.98
N ASN A 45 -0.70 -0.55 -6.79
CA ASN A 45 -1.20 -1.27 -5.62
C ASN A 45 -2.23 -2.35 -5.98
N PRO A 46 -2.44 -3.37 -5.11
CA PRO A 46 -3.46 -4.40 -5.34
C PRO A 46 -4.87 -3.87 -5.68
N PRO A 47 -5.41 -2.84 -5.03
CA PRO A 47 -6.70 -2.29 -5.41
C PRO A 47 -6.79 -1.82 -6.87
N ASP A 48 -5.68 -1.35 -7.47
CA ASP A 48 -5.68 -0.89 -8.86
C ASP A 48 -5.96 -2.03 -9.85
N TRP A 49 -5.32 -3.20 -9.67
CA TRP A 49 -5.61 -4.33 -10.55
C TRP A 49 -6.86 -5.10 -10.16
N TYR A 50 -7.29 -5.06 -8.88
CA TYR A 50 -8.59 -5.60 -8.50
C TYR A 50 -9.73 -4.79 -9.13
N LEU A 51 -9.66 -3.46 -9.10
CA LEU A 51 -10.64 -2.61 -9.76
C LEU A 51 -10.60 -2.77 -11.28
N ARG A 52 -9.40 -2.84 -11.89
CA ARG A 52 -9.25 -3.08 -13.32
C ARG A 52 -9.98 -4.36 -13.76
N ASP A 53 -9.93 -5.43 -12.98
CA ASP A 53 -10.59 -6.70 -13.31
C ASP A 53 -12.04 -6.78 -12.79
N GLY A 54 -12.55 -5.73 -12.17
CA GLY A 54 -13.92 -5.67 -11.62
C GLY A 54 -14.09 -6.40 -10.30
N TYR A 55 -13.01 -6.54 -9.50
CA TYR A 55 -13.04 -7.24 -8.20
C TYR A 55 -13.67 -8.64 -8.29
N ARG A 56 -13.31 -9.42 -9.31
CA ARG A 56 -13.90 -10.75 -9.61
C ARG A 56 -13.84 -11.73 -8.44
N ALA A 57 -12.88 -11.55 -7.53
CA ALA A 57 -12.75 -12.37 -6.33
C ALA A 57 -13.82 -12.07 -5.26
N LEU A 58 -14.52 -10.94 -5.35
CA LEU A 58 -15.61 -10.60 -4.44
C LEU A 58 -16.93 -11.25 -4.89
N PRO A 59 -17.87 -11.51 -3.94
CA PRO A 59 -19.24 -11.86 -4.26
C PRO A 59 -19.85 -10.87 -5.27
N PRO A 60 -20.70 -11.31 -6.21
CA PRO A 60 -21.23 -10.43 -7.25
C PRO A 60 -21.87 -9.14 -6.72
N GLU A 61 -22.56 -9.21 -5.60
CA GLU A 61 -23.26 -8.09 -4.94
C GLU A 61 -22.32 -7.04 -4.33
N TRP A 62 -21.04 -7.36 -4.18
CA TRP A 62 -20.01 -6.46 -3.65
C TRP A 62 -19.10 -5.89 -4.74
N ARG A 63 -19.32 -6.29 -5.99
CA ARG A 63 -18.50 -5.82 -7.11
C ARG A 63 -18.85 -4.38 -7.48
N PRO A 64 -17.87 -3.58 -7.92
CA PRO A 64 -18.12 -2.21 -8.33
C PRO A 64 -18.93 -2.12 -9.61
N HIS A 65 -19.75 -1.08 -9.71
CA HIS A 65 -20.49 -0.71 -10.91
C HIS A 65 -20.18 0.75 -11.28
N PRO A 66 -18.93 1.08 -11.66
CA PRO A 66 -18.54 2.44 -11.94
C PRO A 66 -19.16 2.96 -13.24
N SER A 67 -19.32 4.28 -13.33
CA SER A 67 -19.60 4.95 -14.60
C SER A 67 -18.29 5.10 -15.38
N PHE A 68 -18.09 4.26 -16.38
CA PHE A 68 -16.93 4.36 -17.27
C PHE A 68 -16.95 5.63 -18.13
N PRO A 69 -15.77 6.16 -18.51
CA PRO A 69 -14.44 5.66 -18.17
C PRO A 69 -13.95 6.13 -16.79
N ILE A 70 -13.17 5.30 -16.12
CA ILE A 70 -12.51 5.61 -14.85
C ILE A 70 -10.99 5.69 -15.00
N ILE A 71 -10.33 6.39 -14.06
CA ILE A 71 -8.87 6.48 -13.96
C ILE A 71 -8.45 5.78 -12.67
N LEU A 72 -7.52 4.83 -12.75
CA LEU A 72 -6.98 4.10 -11.61
C LEU A 72 -5.91 4.90 -10.85
N GLY A 73 -5.30 4.26 -9.86
CA GLY A 73 -4.15 4.75 -9.12
C GLY A 73 -4.51 5.39 -7.78
N THR A 74 -3.88 4.86 -6.73
CA THR A 74 -4.11 5.30 -5.35
C THR A 74 -2.92 6.03 -4.75
N ASP A 75 -1.70 5.79 -5.23
CA ASP A 75 -0.49 6.45 -4.72
C ASP A 75 0.03 7.48 -5.71
N VAL A 76 0.43 8.64 -5.21
CA VAL A 76 0.95 9.73 -6.02
C VAL A 76 2.11 10.45 -5.34
N SER A 77 3.05 10.95 -6.13
CA SER A 77 3.97 12.02 -5.76
C SER A 77 4.08 13.03 -6.90
N GLY A 78 4.14 14.30 -6.56
CA GLY A 78 4.19 15.38 -7.54
C GLY A 78 4.37 16.75 -6.89
N VAL A 79 4.02 17.77 -7.64
CA VAL A 79 4.15 19.18 -7.25
C VAL A 79 2.76 19.81 -7.21
N VAL A 80 2.50 20.59 -6.17
CA VAL A 80 1.27 21.37 -6.05
C VAL A 80 1.18 22.37 -7.21
N GLU A 81 0.12 22.27 -7.98
CA GLU A 81 -0.18 23.15 -9.12
C GLU A 81 -1.12 24.29 -8.71
N ALA A 82 -2.14 23.98 -7.91
CA ALA A 82 -3.12 24.93 -7.39
C ALA A 82 -3.72 24.41 -6.08
N VAL A 83 -4.20 25.35 -5.27
CA VAL A 83 -4.80 25.08 -3.97
C VAL A 83 -6.18 25.75 -3.94
N ALA A 84 -7.19 25.09 -3.37
CA ALA A 84 -8.49 25.71 -3.14
C ALA A 84 -8.40 26.80 -2.09
N ASP A 85 -9.25 27.84 -2.18
CA ASP A 85 -9.19 29.05 -1.35
C ASP A 85 -9.33 28.78 0.16
N ASP A 86 -9.98 27.66 0.53
CA ASP A 86 -10.22 27.23 1.91
C ASP A 86 -9.12 26.31 2.49
N VAL A 87 -8.08 25.99 1.71
CA VAL A 87 -6.97 25.13 2.13
C VAL A 87 -5.80 25.98 2.62
N ALA A 88 -5.27 25.62 3.78
CA ALA A 88 -4.04 26.18 4.33
C ALA A 88 -2.93 25.13 4.42
N GLY A 89 -1.67 25.58 4.49
CA GLY A 89 -0.51 24.72 4.71
C GLY A 89 0.13 24.15 3.45
N PHE A 90 -0.45 24.43 2.26
CA PHE A 90 0.15 24.08 0.96
C PHE A 90 0.18 25.30 0.05
N SER A 91 1.16 25.36 -0.84
CA SER A 91 1.34 26.41 -1.84
C SER A 91 1.77 25.80 -3.17
N ALA A 92 1.45 26.48 -4.28
CA ALA A 92 1.95 26.08 -5.60
C ALA A 92 3.48 25.99 -5.58
N GLY A 93 4.00 24.87 -6.11
CA GLY A 93 5.42 24.54 -6.10
C GLY A 93 5.87 23.60 -5.00
N ASP A 94 5.05 23.35 -3.97
CA ASP A 94 5.39 22.38 -2.92
C ASP A 94 5.46 20.95 -3.49
N GLU A 95 6.51 20.22 -3.14
CA GLU A 95 6.62 18.79 -3.43
C GLU A 95 5.84 17.98 -2.40
N VAL A 96 4.93 17.12 -2.88
CA VAL A 96 3.99 16.37 -2.04
C VAL A 96 3.87 14.91 -2.45
N TYR A 97 3.35 14.08 -1.53
CA TYR A 97 2.96 12.70 -1.82
C TYR A 97 1.72 12.30 -1.02
N SER A 98 0.98 11.30 -1.50
CA SER A 98 -0.31 10.92 -0.92
C SER A 98 -0.74 9.51 -1.29
N MET A 99 -1.53 8.89 -0.41
CA MET A 99 -2.49 7.85 -0.77
C MET A 99 -3.83 8.54 -1.05
N VAL A 100 -4.23 8.60 -2.33
CA VAL A 100 -5.34 9.45 -2.78
C VAL A 100 -6.69 8.83 -2.43
N ARG A 101 -7.45 9.48 -1.54
CA ARG A 101 -8.88 9.18 -1.26
C ARG A 101 -9.20 7.71 -0.98
N PHE A 102 -8.26 6.96 -0.44
CA PHE A 102 -8.51 5.56 -0.12
C PHE A 102 -9.10 5.42 1.30
N PRO A 103 -10.15 4.62 1.49
CA PRO A 103 -10.86 3.82 0.49
C PRO A 103 -12.06 4.52 -0.16
N ALA A 104 -12.29 5.82 0.08
CA ALA A 104 -13.51 6.52 -0.32
C ALA A 104 -13.86 6.34 -1.81
N ASN A 105 -12.85 6.40 -2.69
CA ASN A 105 -13.05 6.27 -4.14
C ASN A 105 -12.43 5.00 -4.73
N VAL A 106 -12.14 3.98 -3.93
CA VAL A 106 -11.49 2.76 -4.42
C VAL A 106 -12.29 2.06 -5.52
N MET A 107 -13.62 2.12 -5.44
CA MET A 107 -14.53 1.49 -6.42
C MET A 107 -14.79 2.33 -7.68
N GLU A 108 -14.34 3.58 -7.69
CA GLU A 108 -14.53 4.51 -8.81
C GLU A 108 -13.22 4.93 -9.47
N GLY A 109 -12.09 4.50 -8.89
CA GLY A 109 -10.74 4.93 -9.25
C GLY A 109 -10.34 6.22 -8.54
N SER A 110 -9.16 6.19 -7.88
CA SER A 110 -8.62 7.34 -7.14
C SER A 110 -7.89 8.35 -8.03
N LYS A 111 -7.69 8.04 -9.32
CA LYS A 111 -7.30 8.96 -10.41
C LYS A 111 -5.82 9.38 -10.45
N ALA A 112 -4.91 8.68 -9.75
CA ALA A 112 -3.49 9.05 -9.77
C ALA A 112 -2.75 8.66 -11.07
N TYR A 113 -3.29 7.77 -11.91
CA TYR A 113 -2.68 7.43 -13.20
C TYR A 113 -2.97 8.49 -14.28
N ALA A 114 -2.56 9.71 -14.01
CA ALA A 114 -2.86 10.87 -14.85
C ALA A 114 -1.81 11.96 -14.66
N GLY A 115 -1.79 12.97 -15.55
CA GLY A 115 -0.92 14.14 -15.43
C GLY A 115 -1.25 15.03 -14.24
N TYR A 116 -2.52 15.05 -13.80
CA TYR A 116 -2.99 15.83 -12.66
C TYR A 116 -4.03 15.05 -11.85
N VAL A 117 -4.03 15.26 -10.54
CA VAL A 117 -5.04 14.71 -9.63
C VAL A 117 -5.39 15.74 -8.55
N ALA A 118 -6.70 15.86 -8.25
CA ALA A 118 -7.17 16.65 -7.11
C ALA A 118 -7.21 15.75 -5.86
N VAL A 119 -6.57 16.17 -4.78
CA VAL A 119 -6.37 15.38 -3.55
C VAL A 119 -6.87 16.19 -2.36
N PRO A 120 -7.66 15.61 -1.43
CA PRO A 120 -7.96 16.26 -0.16
C PRO A 120 -6.68 16.67 0.57
N ALA A 121 -6.62 17.90 1.05
CA ALA A 121 -5.44 18.40 1.77
C ALA A 121 -5.07 17.54 3.00
N SER A 122 -6.08 16.93 3.64
CA SER A 122 -5.88 15.99 4.76
C SER A 122 -5.13 14.71 4.40
N ASP A 123 -5.14 14.33 3.12
CA ASP A 123 -4.50 13.11 2.62
C ASP A 123 -3.08 13.35 2.11
N LEU A 124 -2.68 14.63 1.97
CA LEU A 124 -1.37 15.05 1.49
C LEU A 124 -0.35 15.18 2.62
N ALA A 125 0.89 14.86 2.30
CA ALA A 125 2.05 15.22 3.11
C ALA A 125 3.15 15.84 2.23
N PRO A 126 4.03 16.70 2.79
CA PRO A 126 5.26 17.09 2.13
C PRO A 126 6.08 15.86 1.75
N LYS A 127 6.59 15.83 0.52
CA LYS A 127 7.49 14.76 0.07
C LYS A 127 8.79 14.82 0.88
N PRO A 128 9.28 13.69 1.44
CA PRO A 128 10.60 13.66 2.05
C PRO A 128 11.68 14.19 1.10
N ALA A 129 12.54 15.10 1.58
CA ALA A 129 13.54 15.77 0.76
C ALA A 129 14.64 14.80 0.27
N GLY A 130 14.93 13.76 1.07
CA GLY A 130 15.97 12.76 0.79
C GLY A 130 15.63 11.76 -0.31
N ILE A 131 14.40 11.76 -0.86
CA ILE A 131 13.98 10.80 -1.89
C ILE A 131 13.36 11.50 -3.11
N ASP A 132 13.47 10.87 -4.27
CA ASP A 132 12.85 11.35 -5.50
C ASP A 132 11.35 11.01 -5.58
N HIS A 133 10.65 11.53 -6.60
CA HIS A 133 9.22 11.29 -6.79
C HIS A 133 8.88 9.82 -7.04
N VAL A 134 9.77 9.02 -7.66
CA VAL A 134 9.55 7.60 -7.91
C VAL A 134 9.49 6.83 -6.59
N HIS A 135 10.47 7.07 -5.70
CA HIS A 135 10.46 6.46 -4.37
C HIS A 135 9.30 6.99 -3.52
N ALA A 136 9.04 8.30 -3.56
CA ALA A 136 7.93 8.89 -2.82
C ALA A 136 6.56 8.31 -3.24
N ALA A 137 6.30 8.14 -4.54
CA ALA A 137 5.07 7.51 -5.03
C ALA A 137 4.98 6.01 -4.70
N GLY A 138 6.11 5.34 -4.48
CA GLY A 138 6.16 3.94 -4.05
C GLY A 138 5.77 3.72 -2.58
N ALA A 139 5.68 4.77 -1.77
CA ALA A 139 5.50 4.63 -0.33
C ALA A 139 4.02 4.55 0.13
N PRO A 140 3.09 5.45 -0.26
CA PRO A 140 1.95 5.82 0.56
C PRO A 140 1.08 4.66 1.05
N MET A 141 0.43 3.90 0.16
CA MET A 141 -0.46 2.81 0.59
C MET A 141 0.29 1.72 1.36
N SER A 142 1.46 1.32 0.87
CA SER A 142 2.22 0.23 1.49
C SER A 142 2.78 0.62 2.85
N LEU A 143 3.30 1.84 2.98
CA LEU A 143 3.81 2.39 4.23
C LEU A 143 2.68 2.62 5.24
N LEU A 144 1.59 3.28 4.83
CA LEU A 144 0.42 3.48 5.70
C LEU A 144 -0.20 2.16 6.14
N THR A 145 -0.26 1.14 5.26
CA THR A 145 -0.73 -0.18 5.65
C THR A 145 0.15 -0.75 6.76
N ALA A 146 1.46 -0.80 6.59
CA ALA A 146 2.37 -1.30 7.61
C ALA A 146 2.27 -0.45 8.90
N TRP A 147 2.19 0.88 8.77
CA TRP A 147 2.07 1.80 9.89
C TRP A 147 0.79 1.58 10.72
N GLN A 148 -0.36 1.53 10.04
CA GLN A 148 -1.66 1.38 10.71
C GLN A 148 -1.86 -0.01 11.33
N PHE A 149 -1.22 -1.03 10.78
CA PHE A 149 -1.22 -2.37 11.39
C PHE A 149 -0.27 -2.50 12.60
N MET A 150 0.87 -1.78 12.59
CA MET A 150 1.96 -2.08 13.52
C MET A 150 2.30 -0.96 14.49
N ILE A 151 2.05 0.30 14.13
CA ILE A 151 2.52 1.46 14.90
C ILE A 151 1.33 2.22 15.51
N ALA A 152 0.47 2.77 14.65
CA ALA A 152 -0.68 3.55 15.09
C ALA A 152 -1.82 3.45 14.07
N LEU A 153 -2.97 2.93 14.50
CA LEU A 153 -4.14 2.80 13.62
C LEU A 153 -4.59 4.17 13.06
N GLY A 154 -4.65 5.20 13.91
CA GLY A 154 -4.90 6.58 13.48
C GLY A 154 -6.32 6.91 13.05
N HIS A 155 -7.26 5.96 13.11
CA HIS A 155 -8.67 6.14 12.78
C HIS A 155 -9.57 5.18 13.57
N ASP A 156 -10.86 5.53 13.65
CA ASP A 156 -11.89 4.73 14.30
C ASP A 156 -12.85 4.06 13.31
N ALA A 157 -12.54 4.12 12.01
CA ALA A 157 -13.38 3.53 10.98
C ALA A 157 -13.50 2.01 11.20
N PRO A 158 -14.72 1.45 11.14
CA PRO A 158 -14.91 0.02 11.32
C PRO A 158 -14.29 -0.76 10.16
N ASN A 159 -13.82 -1.97 10.46
CA ASN A 159 -13.48 -2.95 9.44
C ASN A 159 -14.71 -3.85 9.21
N PRO A 160 -15.30 -3.90 8.02
CA PRO A 160 -16.49 -4.72 7.77
C PRO A 160 -16.25 -6.22 7.90
N LEU A 161 -14.98 -6.66 7.95
CA LEU A 161 -14.58 -8.06 8.02
C LEU A 161 -14.30 -8.55 9.46
N GLN A 162 -14.44 -7.69 10.48
CA GLN A 162 -14.27 -8.07 11.89
C GLN A 162 -15.10 -7.18 12.82
N SER A 163 -15.52 -7.75 13.97
CA SER A 163 -16.38 -7.06 14.94
C SER A 163 -15.63 -6.19 15.94
N HIS A 164 -14.31 -6.38 16.09
CA HIS A 164 -13.48 -5.64 17.03
C HIS A 164 -12.53 -4.68 16.30
N LYS A 165 -12.17 -3.61 16.99
CA LYS A 165 -11.19 -2.64 16.47
C LYS A 165 -9.79 -3.26 16.45
N HIS A 166 -9.04 -3.04 15.38
CA HIS A 166 -7.64 -3.40 15.34
C HIS A 166 -6.83 -2.55 16.32
N VAL A 167 -5.95 -3.21 17.07
CA VAL A 167 -5.01 -2.55 17.99
C VAL A 167 -3.60 -3.04 17.69
N PRO A 168 -2.68 -2.17 17.30
CA PRO A 168 -1.27 -2.52 17.17
C PRO A 168 -0.70 -3.06 18.48
N VAL A 169 0.21 -4.03 18.39
CA VAL A 169 0.91 -4.56 19.57
C VAL A 169 2.27 -3.88 19.75
N PRO A 170 2.72 -3.60 20.98
CA PRO A 170 4.05 -3.08 21.23
C PRO A 170 5.13 -4.01 20.67
N LEU A 171 6.11 -3.47 19.94
CA LEU A 171 7.12 -4.26 19.22
C LEU A 171 8.47 -4.35 19.92
N ALA A 172 8.78 -3.45 20.85
CA ALA A 172 10.07 -3.42 21.55
C ALA A 172 10.36 -4.74 22.29
N GLY A 173 11.46 -5.39 21.93
CA GLY A 173 11.86 -6.68 22.48
C GLY A 173 11.01 -7.89 22.04
N LYS A 174 10.10 -7.70 21.08
CA LYS A 174 9.22 -8.76 20.55
C LYS A 174 9.87 -9.51 19.39
N ALA A 175 9.45 -10.75 19.19
CA ALA A 175 9.80 -11.55 18.03
C ALA A 175 8.67 -11.43 16.98
N VAL A 176 9.00 -10.90 15.81
CA VAL A 176 8.06 -10.63 14.71
C VAL A 176 8.44 -11.45 13.48
N LEU A 177 7.49 -12.19 12.91
CA LEU A 177 7.62 -12.83 11.62
C LEU A 177 6.85 -12.04 10.57
N VAL A 178 7.49 -11.71 9.45
CA VAL A 178 6.88 -11.05 8.31
C VAL A 178 6.83 -12.01 7.13
N ASN A 179 5.63 -12.50 6.79
CA ASN A 179 5.40 -13.30 5.59
C ASN A 179 5.12 -12.40 4.39
N GLY A 180 5.73 -12.72 3.23
CA GLY A 180 5.70 -11.83 2.06
C GLY A 180 6.60 -10.60 2.25
N ALA A 181 7.69 -10.76 3.02
CA ALA A 181 8.58 -9.69 3.46
C ALA A 181 9.16 -8.84 2.31
N ALA A 182 9.38 -9.42 1.13
CA ALA A 182 9.95 -8.70 -0.02
C ALA A 182 8.92 -7.86 -0.80
N GLY A 183 7.63 -8.00 -0.51
CA GLY A 183 6.55 -7.27 -1.21
C GLY A 183 6.36 -5.84 -0.74
N GLY A 184 5.35 -5.15 -1.30
CA GLY A 184 5.05 -3.74 -1.02
C GLY A 184 4.88 -3.41 0.45
N VAL A 185 3.97 -4.09 1.17
CA VAL A 185 3.78 -3.88 2.61
C VAL A 185 4.90 -4.53 3.42
N GLY A 186 5.33 -5.75 3.02
CA GLY A 186 6.29 -6.54 3.77
C GLY A 186 7.63 -5.86 3.99
N HIS A 187 8.18 -5.16 2.97
CA HIS A 187 9.48 -4.50 3.12
C HIS A 187 9.45 -3.32 4.10
N PHE A 188 8.30 -2.64 4.24
CA PHE A 188 8.11 -1.64 5.29
C PHE A 188 7.87 -2.29 6.65
N ALA A 189 7.11 -3.37 6.71
CA ALA A 189 6.86 -4.08 7.96
C ALA A 189 8.16 -4.58 8.62
N VAL A 190 9.11 -5.14 7.83
CA VAL A 190 10.45 -5.52 8.32
C VAL A 190 11.17 -4.33 8.94
N GLN A 191 11.22 -3.20 8.23
CA GLN A 191 11.96 -2.01 8.67
C GLN A 191 11.31 -1.34 9.88
N LEU A 192 9.98 -1.21 9.89
CA LEU A 192 9.25 -0.63 11.02
C LEU A 192 9.35 -1.50 12.28
N ALA A 193 9.26 -2.83 12.13
CA ALA A 193 9.47 -3.75 13.26
C ALA A 193 10.89 -3.60 13.83
N LYS A 194 11.89 -3.52 12.96
CA LYS A 194 13.29 -3.34 13.39
C LYS A 194 13.51 -1.98 14.05
N TRP A 195 12.97 -0.90 13.47
CA TRP A 195 13.03 0.44 14.06
C TRP A 195 12.44 0.49 15.47
N GLN A 196 11.36 -0.25 15.71
CA GLN A 196 10.71 -0.38 17.03
C GLN A 196 11.42 -1.35 18.00
N GLY A 197 12.58 -1.91 17.62
CA GLY A 197 13.38 -2.78 18.48
C GLY A 197 12.93 -4.24 18.53
N ALA A 198 12.21 -4.73 17.53
CA ALA A 198 11.85 -6.14 17.42
C ALA A 198 13.02 -6.98 16.86
N ARG A 199 13.02 -8.29 17.20
CA ARG A 199 13.72 -9.31 16.43
C ARG A 199 12.85 -9.75 15.27
N VAL A 200 13.35 -9.63 14.04
CA VAL A 200 12.57 -9.80 12.82
C VAL A 200 13.02 -11.03 12.04
N ILE A 201 12.06 -11.93 11.74
CA ILE A 201 12.24 -13.04 10.80
C ILE A 201 11.49 -12.68 9.51
N ALA A 202 12.23 -12.54 8.41
CA ALA A 202 11.65 -12.25 7.09
C ALA A 202 11.43 -13.54 6.30
N VAL A 203 10.24 -13.72 5.72
CA VAL A 203 9.89 -14.86 4.88
C VAL A 203 9.63 -14.38 3.46
N ALA A 204 10.48 -14.80 2.51
CA ALA A 204 10.36 -14.48 1.08
C ALA A 204 11.07 -15.57 0.24
N SER A 205 11.10 -15.44 -1.10
CA SER A 205 11.91 -16.33 -1.94
C SER A 205 13.41 -16.00 -1.79
N GLY A 206 14.28 -17.02 -1.90
CA GLY A 206 15.72 -16.93 -1.62
C GLY A 206 16.47 -15.82 -2.34
N LYS A 207 16.01 -15.40 -3.53
CA LYS A 207 16.61 -14.27 -4.28
C LYS A 207 16.57 -12.94 -3.51
N HIS A 208 15.71 -12.82 -2.50
CA HIS A 208 15.51 -11.59 -1.73
C HIS A 208 16.29 -11.59 -0.39
N GLU A 209 17.01 -12.64 -0.03
CA GLU A 209 17.72 -12.79 1.25
C GLU A 209 18.60 -11.58 1.56
N LYS A 210 19.53 -11.25 0.64
CA LYS A 210 20.45 -10.11 0.82
C LYS A 210 19.69 -8.79 1.06
N LEU A 211 18.59 -8.58 0.36
CA LEU A 211 17.77 -7.39 0.54
C LEU A 211 17.13 -7.37 1.93
N MET A 212 16.51 -8.47 2.36
CA MET A 212 15.79 -8.52 3.64
C MET A 212 16.72 -8.33 4.83
N LEU A 213 17.88 -8.97 4.80
CA LEU A 213 18.93 -8.76 5.82
C LEU A 213 19.43 -7.29 5.79
N GLY A 214 19.61 -6.72 4.60
CA GLY A 214 20.01 -5.32 4.42
C GLY A 214 18.91 -4.30 4.81
N LEU A 215 17.65 -4.71 4.97
CA LEU A 215 16.53 -3.92 5.51
C LEU A 215 16.35 -4.11 7.02
N GLY A 216 17.22 -4.90 7.67
CA GLY A 216 17.24 -5.08 9.11
C GLY A 216 16.56 -6.35 9.61
N ALA A 217 16.17 -7.30 8.75
CA ALA A 217 15.77 -8.62 9.23
C ALA A 217 16.97 -9.30 9.96
N ASP A 218 16.71 -9.89 11.13
CA ASP A 218 17.72 -10.63 11.89
C ASP A 218 17.89 -12.05 11.32
N GLU A 219 16.82 -12.61 10.76
CA GLU A 219 16.81 -13.94 10.14
C GLU A 219 15.99 -13.94 8.86
N PHE A 220 16.32 -14.83 7.95
CA PHE A 220 15.63 -15.00 6.67
C PHE A 220 15.24 -16.46 6.44
N ILE A 221 14.04 -16.68 5.94
CA ILE A 221 13.54 -18.00 5.52
C ILE A 221 13.13 -17.96 4.06
N ASP A 222 13.77 -18.78 3.26
CA ASP A 222 13.38 -19.05 1.88
C ASP A 222 12.21 -20.03 1.86
N TYR A 223 10.99 -19.51 1.63
CA TYR A 223 9.78 -20.34 1.60
C TYR A 223 9.76 -21.36 0.46
N THR A 224 10.62 -21.20 -0.55
CA THR A 224 10.74 -22.16 -1.66
C THR A 224 11.48 -23.44 -1.27
N LYS A 225 12.20 -23.40 -0.13
CA LYS A 225 12.96 -24.53 0.41
C LYS A 225 12.38 -25.02 1.72
N THR A 226 11.89 -24.11 2.57
CA THR A 226 11.46 -24.44 3.93
C THR A 226 10.21 -23.67 4.29
N ALA A 227 9.15 -24.37 4.69
CA ALA A 227 7.93 -23.74 5.18
C ALA A 227 8.20 -23.14 6.57
N ALA A 228 8.01 -21.82 6.72
CA ALA A 228 8.30 -21.10 7.96
C ALA A 228 7.52 -21.65 9.16
N ASP A 229 6.26 -22.07 8.95
CA ASP A 229 5.42 -22.67 9.99
C ASP A 229 5.91 -24.04 10.50
N GLN A 230 6.86 -24.68 9.81
CA GLN A 230 7.49 -25.92 10.27
C GLN A 230 8.68 -25.67 11.20
N VAL A 231 9.42 -24.57 11.00
CA VAL A 231 10.72 -24.33 11.66
C VAL A 231 10.72 -23.18 12.66
N VAL A 232 9.77 -22.22 12.56
CA VAL A 232 9.68 -21.07 13.46
C VAL A 232 8.73 -21.36 14.61
N ARG A 233 9.13 -20.94 15.83
CA ARG A 233 8.31 -20.99 17.04
C ARG A 233 8.55 -19.75 17.89
N GLY A 234 7.61 -19.48 18.77
CA GLY A 234 7.79 -18.47 19.81
C GLY A 234 7.69 -17.02 19.33
N MET A 235 6.93 -16.76 18.27
CA MET A 235 6.67 -15.40 17.78
C MET A 235 5.62 -14.71 18.64
N ASP A 236 5.83 -13.43 18.89
CA ASP A 236 4.84 -12.56 19.54
C ASP A 236 3.84 -12.01 18.51
N LEU A 237 4.29 -11.79 17.28
CA LEU A 237 3.48 -11.26 16.18
C LEU A 237 3.86 -11.90 14.85
N VAL A 238 2.85 -12.19 14.04
CA VAL A 238 3.01 -12.48 12.62
C VAL A 238 2.29 -11.42 11.81
N ILE A 239 3.01 -10.78 10.88
CA ILE A 239 2.44 -9.95 9.81
C ILE A 239 2.36 -10.81 8.56
N ASP A 240 1.15 -11.16 8.14
CA ASP A 240 0.96 -11.92 6.90
C ASP A 240 0.56 -11.00 5.76
N ALA A 241 1.58 -10.50 5.01
CA ALA A 241 1.38 -9.63 3.86
C ALA A 241 0.95 -10.37 2.58
N VAL A 242 0.82 -11.69 2.64
CA VAL A 242 0.26 -12.54 1.57
C VAL A 242 -1.23 -12.77 1.82
N GLY A 243 -1.58 -13.21 3.02
CA GLY A 243 -2.96 -13.43 3.45
C GLY A 243 -3.62 -14.65 2.79
N GLY A 244 -4.96 -14.66 2.86
CA GLY A 244 -5.81 -15.68 2.25
C GLY A 244 -6.00 -16.94 3.11
N PRO A 245 -6.53 -18.04 2.53
CA PRO A 245 -6.99 -19.21 3.30
C PRO A 245 -5.87 -19.97 4.01
N SER A 246 -4.61 -19.81 3.61
CA SER A 246 -3.46 -20.49 4.22
C SER A 246 -2.87 -19.76 5.42
N THR A 247 -3.37 -18.59 5.78
CA THR A 247 -2.86 -17.74 6.86
C THR A 247 -2.86 -18.46 8.22
N GLY A 248 -3.85 -19.30 8.51
CA GLY A 248 -3.95 -20.07 9.76
C GLY A 248 -2.74 -20.98 10.06
N ARG A 249 -1.97 -21.39 9.07
CA ARG A 249 -0.73 -22.17 9.27
C ARG A 249 0.25 -21.50 10.24
N PHE A 250 0.25 -20.17 10.32
CA PHE A 250 1.13 -19.42 11.19
C PHE A 250 0.76 -19.47 12.68
N PHE A 251 -0.39 -20.01 13.06
CA PHE A 251 -0.71 -20.22 14.49
C PHE A 251 0.37 -21.04 15.22
N ARG A 252 0.96 -22.02 14.52
CA ARG A 252 2.04 -22.87 15.07
C ARG A 252 3.32 -22.10 15.40
N THR A 253 3.52 -20.94 14.82
CA THR A 253 4.71 -20.11 15.04
C THR A 253 4.55 -19.21 16.26
N LEU A 254 3.31 -18.92 16.66
CA LEU A 254 2.96 -17.97 17.70
C LEU A 254 3.06 -18.57 19.11
N LYS A 255 3.35 -17.72 20.06
CA LYS A 255 3.15 -17.99 21.49
C LYS A 255 1.68 -17.91 21.85
N GLN A 256 1.27 -18.53 22.94
CA GLN A 256 -0.01 -18.21 23.58
C GLN A 256 -0.06 -16.70 23.90
N GLY A 257 -1.16 -16.04 23.59
CA GLY A 257 -1.30 -14.59 23.69
C GLY A 257 -0.63 -13.80 22.58
N GLY A 258 -0.07 -14.47 21.57
CA GLY A 258 0.49 -13.82 20.37
C GLY A 258 -0.58 -13.29 19.44
N ALA A 259 -0.15 -12.52 18.42
CA ALA A 259 -1.05 -11.91 17.45
C ALA A 259 -0.71 -12.28 16.00
N LEU A 260 -1.74 -12.42 15.17
CA LEU A 260 -1.66 -12.63 13.73
C LEU A 260 -2.39 -11.49 13.01
N PHE A 261 -1.69 -10.74 12.18
CA PHE A 261 -2.25 -9.64 11.42
C PHE A 261 -2.23 -9.96 9.91
N PRO A 262 -3.33 -10.52 9.36
CA PRO A 262 -3.47 -10.72 7.93
C PRO A 262 -3.75 -9.38 7.23
N ILE A 263 -2.83 -8.95 6.34
CA ILE A 263 -3.02 -7.71 5.55
C ILE A 263 -4.15 -7.89 4.55
N PHE A 264 -4.34 -9.11 4.03
CA PHE A 264 -5.45 -9.48 3.16
C PHE A 264 -6.26 -10.61 3.81
N PRO A 265 -7.29 -10.29 4.61
CA PRO A 265 -8.03 -11.28 5.40
C PRO A 265 -9.07 -12.10 4.62
N LEU A 266 -9.33 -11.77 3.35
CA LEU A 266 -10.33 -12.49 2.55
C LEU A 266 -9.96 -13.97 2.39
N GLY A 267 -10.95 -14.84 2.65
CA GLY A 267 -10.79 -16.29 2.62
C GLY A 267 -10.13 -16.90 3.86
N PHE A 268 -9.75 -16.09 4.85
CA PHE A 268 -9.30 -16.62 6.13
C PHE A 268 -10.49 -17.14 6.96
N THR A 269 -10.38 -18.37 7.49
CA THR A 269 -11.46 -19.06 8.23
C THR A 269 -11.03 -19.57 9.61
N GLY A 270 -9.82 -19.23 10.07
CA GLY A 270 -9.22 -19.79 11.31
C GLY A 270 -9.59 -19.08 12.61
N HIS A 271 -10.71 -18.35 12.70
CA HIS A 271 -11.05 -17.56 13.89
C HIS A 271 -11.29 -18.43 15.14
N ASP A 272 -12.05 -19.52 15.01
CA ASP A 272 -12.36 -20.43 16.13
C ASP A 272 -11.08 -21.15 16.64
N GLU A 273 -10.19 -21.53 15.73
CA GLU A 273 -8.90 -22.10 16.09
C GLU A 273 -8.03 -21.09 16.83
N ALA A 274 -7.99 -19.85 16.35
CA ALA A 274 -7.24 -18.76 17.00
C ALA A 274 -7.72 -18.51 18.42
N GLU A 275 -9.05 -18.46 18.64
CA GLU A 275 -9.66 -18.29 19.96
C GLU A 275 -9.27 -19.44 20.88
N THR A 276 -9.36 -20.69 20.42
CA THR A 276 -8.97 -21.89 21.18
C THR A 276 -7.49 -21.85 21.59
N LEU A 277 -6.62 -21.31 20.75
CA LEU A 277 -5.19 -21.17 20.99
C LEU A 277 -4.80 -19.91 21.78
N GLY A 278 -5.78 -19.04 22.09
CA GLY A 278 -5.54 -17.76 22.74
C GLY A 278 -4.73 -16.79 21.86
N ILE A 279 -4.89 -16.85 20.55
CA ILE A 279 -4.22 -16.00 19.57
C ILE A 279 -5.17 -14.89 19.12
N THR A 280 -4.69 -13.66 19.12
CA THR A 280 -5.44 -12.52 18.57
C THR A 280 -5.27 -12.44 17.05
N VAL A 281 -6.35 -12.65 16.30
CA VAL A 281 -6.35 -12.36 14.86
C VAL A 281 -7.03 -11.01 14.65
N SER A 282 -6.34 -10.07 14.02
CA SER A 282 -6.88 -8.73 13.81
C SER A 282 -6.39 -8.12 12.51
N ALA A 283 -7.30 -7.45 11.80
CA ALA A 283 -7.03 -6.74 10.56
C ALA A 283 -7.64 -5.34 10.59
N THR A 284 -7.12 -4.45 9.76
CA THR A 284 -7.73 -3.15 9.49
C THR A 284 -7.74 -2.89 7.98
N GLN A 285 -8.60 -2.00 7.55
CA GLN A 285 -8.51 -1.44 6.20
C GLN A 285 -7.76 -0.11 6.30
N VAL A 286 -6.65 0.01 5.60
CA VAL A 286 -5.86 1.25 5.58
C VAL A 286 -6.70 2.46 5.18
N ARG A 287 -6.41 3.61 5.76
CA ARG A 287 -7.03 4.92 5.45
C ARG A 287 -5.96 5.91 5.00
N SER A 288 -6.32 6.77 4.03
CA SER A 288 -5.50 7.92 3.68
C SER A 288 -5.28 8.80 4.91
N SER A 289 -4.06 9.27 5.10
CA SER A 289 -3.69 10.16 6.21
C SER A 289 -2.39 10.90 5.89
N GLY A 290 -2.51 12.17 5.55
CA GLY A 290 -1.35 13.06 5.36
C GLY A 290 -0.52 13.19 6.64
N ALA A 291 -1.18 13.25 7.81
CA ALA A 291 -0.49 13.34 9.09
C ALA A 291 0.42 12.14 9.37
N GLN A 292 -0.09 10.91 9.15
CA GLN A 292 0.74 9.70 9.33
C GLN A 292 1.83 9.58 8.25
N LEU A 293 1.56 10.01 7.00
CA LEU A 293 2.60 10.08 5.97
C LEU A 293 3.68 11.09 6.36
N ALA A 294 3.34 12.26 6.90
CA ALA A 294 4.32 13.23 7.37
C ALA A 294 5.17 12.69 8.52
N GLU A 295 4.57 11.94 9.45
CA GLU A 295 5.28 11.28 10.54
C GLU A 295 6.23 10.18 10.04
N ALA A 296 5.73 9.25 9.25
CA ALA A 296 6.53 8.17 8.67
C ALA A 296 7.55 8.68 7.65
N GLY A 297 7.27 9.79 6.98
CA GLY A 297 8.15 10.46 6.03
C GLY A 297 9.47 10.93 6.63
N ARG A 298 9.51 11.25 7.93
CA ARG A 298 10.75 11.56 8.64
C ARG A 298 11.73 10.40 8.65
N LEU A 299 11.21 9.17 8.75
CA LEU A 299 12.03 7.96 8.70
C LEU A 299 12.55 7.67 7.29
N LEU A 300 11.84 8.12 6.26
CA LEU A 300 12.32 8.09 4.86
C LEU A 300 13.39 9.15 4.63
N ASP A 301 13.24 10.31 5.25
CA ASP A 301 14.13 11.46 5.07
C ASP A 301 15.50 11.24 5.72
N ASP A 302 15.53 10.63 6.91
CA ASP A 302 16.75 10.32 7.65
C ASP A 302 17.35 8.94 7.25
N GLY A 303 16.71 8.20 6.35
CA GLY A 303 17.17 6.90 5.86
C GLY A 303 16.97 5.74 6.83
N THR A 304 16.23 5.92 7.93
CA THR A 304 15.87 4.83 8.87
C THR A 304 15.06 3.76 8.17
N ILE A 305 14.15 4.15 7.28
CA ILE A 305 13.47 3.26 6.37
C ILE A 305 13.68 3.72 4.92
N ARG A 306 13.58 2.79 3.98
CA ARG A 306 13.71 3.10 2.55
C ARG A 306 12.64 2.40 1.72
N VAL A 307 12.27 3.03 0.63
CA VAL A 307 11.38 2.45 -0.38
C VAL A 307 12.17 1.57 -1.33
N VAL A 308 11.73 0.34 -1.53
CA VAL A 308 12.32 -0.57 -2.52
C VAL A 308 11.49 -0.51 -3.80
N ILE A 309 12.14 -0.21 -4.92
CA ILE A 309 11.50 -0.18 -6.25
C ILE A 309 11.87 -1.45 -7.01
N ASP A 310 10.86 -2.19 -7.46
CA ASP A 310 11.00 -3.37 -8.33
C ASP A 310 11.26 -2.94 -9.77
N SER A 311 10.44 -2.03 -10.26
CA SER A 311 10.51 -1.53 -11.63
C SER A 311 9.74 -0.22 -11.79
N THR A 312 10.19 0.59 -12.76
CA THR A 312 9.54 1.83 -13.13
C THR A 312 9.17 1.76 -14.61
N PHE A 313 7.97 2.21 -14.95
CA PHE A 313 7.45 2.28 -16.31
C PHE A 313 6.97 3.70 -16.61
N PRO A 314 7.07 4.18 -17.86
CA PRO A 314 6.35 5.38 -18.27
C PRO A 314 4.84 5.22 -18.03
N LEU A 315 4.11 6.30 -17.77
CA LEU A 315 2.65 6.25 -17.60
C LEU A 315 1.97 5.57 -18.79
N ALA A 316 2.40 5.86 -20.01
CA ALA A 316 1.87 5.25 -21.24
C ALA A 316 1.97 3.71 -21.26
N ASP A 317 2.92 3.14 -20.52
CA ASP A 317 3.18 1.71 -20.44
C ASP A 317 2.51 1.04 -19.20
N ALA A 318 1.47 1.65 -18.65
CA ALA A 318 0.76 1.11 -17.47
C ALA A 318 0.27 -0.33 -17.68
N SER A 319 -0.10 -0.72 -18.90
CA SER A 319 -0.43 -2.12 -19.23
C SER A 319 0.72 -3.07 -18.92
N GLN A 320 1.94 -2.73 -19.32
CA GLN A 320 3.15 -3.52 -19.05
C GLN A 320 3.49 -3.57 -17.56
N ALA A 321 3.27 -2.47 -16.83
CA ALA A 321 3.43 -2.43 -15.38
C ALA A 321 2.45 -3.39 -14.67
N HIS A 322 1.18 -3.43 -15.11
CA HIS A 322 0.19 -4.37 -14.60
C HIS A 322 0.50 -5.83 -15.00
N GLU A 323 1.07 -6.08 -16.17
CA GLU A 323 1.59 -7.40 -16.56
C GLU A 323 2.77 -7.82 -15.66
N ARG A 324 3.68 -6.88 -15.35
CA ARG A 324 4.77 -7.14 -14.40
C ARG A 324 4.21 -7.53 -13.03
N ALA A 325 3.18 -6.82 -12.55
CA ALA A 325 2.51 -7.15 -11.30
C ALA A 325 1.88 -8.56 -11.31
N ALA A 326 1.21 -8.92 -12.40
CA ALA A 326 0.54 -10.22 -12.55
C ALA A 326 1.51 -11.42 -12.55
N ARG A 327 2.79 -11.23 -12.91
CA ARG A 327 3.82 -12.29 -12.82
C ARG A 327 4.22 -12.61 -11.38
N GLY A 328 3.80 -11.79 -10.40
CA GLY A 328 4.17 -11.96 -8.99
C GLY A 328 5.66 -11.77 -8.70
N ASN A 329 6.09 -12.24 -7.53
CA ASN A 329 7.48 -12.10 -7.06
C ASN A 329 8.03 -10.68 -7.16
N ILE A 330 7.20 -9.68 -6.84
CA ILE A 330 7.54 -8.26 -6.84
C ILE A 330 8.47 -7.99 -5.65
N GLN A 331 9.54 -7.24 -5.89
CA GLN A 331 10.45 -6.76 -4.87
C GLN A 331 10.12 -5.30 -4.53
N GLY A 332 9.37 -5.07 -3.46
CA GLY A 332 8.92 -3.70 -3.12
C GLY A 332 7.79 -3.24 -4.03
N LYS A 333 7.99 -2.14 -4.77
CA LYS A 333 6.95 -1.41 -5.47
C LYS A 333 7.21 -1.26 -6.98
N ILE A 334 6.14 -1.29 -7.75
CA ILE A 334 6.14 -0.89 -9.16
C ILE A 334 5.60 0.54 -9.24
N VAL A 335 6.22 1.38 -10.05
CA VAL A 335 5.88 2.80 -10.16
C VAL A 335 5.74 3.22 -11.62
N LEU A 336 4.76 4.06 -11.90
CA LEU A 336 4.58 4.75 -13.17
C LEU A 336 5.23 6.13 -13.07
N ALA A 337 6.20 6.42 -13.91
CA ALA A 337 6.76 7.76 -14.07
C ALA A 337 5.87 8.57 -15.02
N VAL A 338 5.48 9.76 -14.59
CA VAL A 338 4.67 10.69 -15.36
C VAL A 338 5.58 11.81 -15.84
N THR A 339 5.74 11.94 -17.15
CA THR A 339 6.47 13.08 -17.71
C THR A 339 5.56 14.30 -17.61
N PRO A 340 5.94 15.38 -16.92
CA PRO A 340 5.17 16.61 -16.92
C PRO A 340 5.03 17.16 -18.34
N GLU A 341 3.81 17.56 -18.72
CA GLU A 341 3.53 18.30 -19.96
C GLU A 341 3.88 19.78 -19.81
#